data_ecefae2a42e2d629c341c985a82b1abb
#
_entry.id   ecefae2a42e2d629c341c985a82b1abb
#
_cell.length_a   1.000
_cell.length_b   1.000
_cell.length_c   1.000
_cell.angle_alpha   90.00
_cell.angle_beta   90.00
_cell.angle_gamma   90.00
#
_symmetry.space_group_name_H-M   'P 1'
#
loop_
_entity.id
_entity.type
_entity.pdbx_description
1 polymer ?
#
loop_
_entity_poly.entity_id
_entity_poly.type
_entity_poly.pdbx_seq_one_letter_code
_entity_poly.pdbx_strand_id
1 'polypeptide(L)'
;TIFGTFNKGIKDTNRIAIIGGIATEFGISSKIPSGFDGIPVLNPLQATFYGFKDDRKTDDIDNLWSLFEAALALADNDTEEKRQEFSDAYDKVHDQYCIRWNITMGLYWIRPYTFINLDSRNRWFIADVHNMPAEFVVAVEKKLKNAPYAADYLEIRDLCKKALDTNEYEYKNF
;
A
#
# COMPACT_ATOMS: atom_id res chain seq x y z
N THR A 1 7.85 12.98 -3.48
CA THR A 1 9.27 13.22 -3.12
C THR A 1 9.79 12.20 -2.12
N ILE A 2 9.06 11.95 -1.02
CA ILE A 2 9.47 10.95 -0.01
C ILE A 2 9.60 9.56 -0.64
N PHE A 3 8.65 9.12 -1.46
CA PHE A 3 8.77 7.85 -2.20
C PHE A 3 10.05 7.75 -3.04
N GLY A 4 10.49 8.85 -3.65
CA GLY A 4 11.73 8.85 -4.42
C GLY A 4 12.98 8.53 -3.57
N THR A 5 12.94 8.79 -2.27
CA THR A 5 14.05 8.49 -1.36
C THR A 5 14.23 6.99 -1.12
N PHE A 6 13.17 6.18 -1.36
CA PHE A 6 13.20 4.73 -1.25
C PHE A 6 13.49 4.01 -2.57
N ASN A 7 14.00 4.74 -3.56
CA ASN A 7 14.57 4.14 -4.77
C ASN A 7 15.76 3.24 -4.41
N LYS A 8 15.80 2.04 -5.01
CA LYS A 8 16.87 1.05 -4.82
C LYS A 8 18.29 1.58 -5.10
N GLY A 9 18.42 2.64 -5.91
CA GLY A 9 19.70 3.29 -6.22
C GLY A 9 20.20 4.25 -5.14
N ILE A 10 19.41 4.58 -4.13
CA ILE A 10 19.78 5.50 -3.06
C ILE A 10 20.30 4.72 -1.86
N LYS A 11 21.53 4.98 -1.45
CA LYS A 11 22.14 4.38 -0.26
C LYS A 11 21.48 4.93 1.01
N ASP A 12 21.48 4.15 2.09
CA ASP A 12 20.86 4.52 3.37
C ASP A 12 21.41 5.82 3.95
N THR A 13 22.71 6.07 3.83
CA THR A 13 23.33 7.34 4.26
C THR A 13 22.72 8.55 3.57
N ASN A 14 22.48 8.47 2.26
CA ASN A 14 21.86 9.55 1.50
C ASN A 14 20.35 9.67 1.86
N ARG A 15 19.69 8.54 2.07
CA ARG A 15 18.28 8.48 2.48
C ARG A 15 18.07 9.16 3.83
N ILE A 16 18.93 8.86 4.81
CA ILE A 16 18.93 9.49 6.14
C ILE A 16 19.12 11.00 6.01
N ALA A 17 20.08 11.44 5.20
CA ALA A 17 20.35 12.87 5.00
C ALA A 17 19.16 13.60 4.36
N ILE A 18 18.52 13.00 3.35
CA ILE A 18 17.33 13.57 2.68
C ILE A 18 16.16 13.66 3.67
N ILE A 19 15.87 12.58 4.42
CA ILE A 19 14.79 12.56 5.41
C ILE A 19 15.06 13.57 6.52
N GLY A 20 16.30 13.68 6.98
CA GLY A 20 16.72 14.69 7.95
C GLY A 20 16.47 16.12 7.48
N GLY A 21 16.82 16.43 6.22
CA GLY A 21 16.54 17.72 5.61
C GLY A 21 15.03 18.01 5.51
N ILE A 22 14.24 17.03 5.10
CA ILE A 22 12.77 17.15 5.04
C ILE A 22 12.20 17.39 6.46
N ALA A 23 12.64 16.61 7.44
CA ALA A 23 12.17 16.76 8.82
C ALA A 23 12.46 18.16 9.37
N THR A 24 13.66 18.70 9.10
CA THR A 24 14.06 20.06 9.49
C THR A 24 13.15 21.10 8.84
N GLU A 25 12.92 21.00 7.54
CA GLU A 25 12.10 21.94 6.77
C GLU A 25 10.64 21.97 7.27
N PHE A 26 10.11 20.81 7.64
CA PHE A 26 8.73 20.69 8.16
C PHE A 26 8.62 20.79 9.68
N GLY A 27 9.70 21.10 10.40
CA GLY A 27 9.69 21.22 11.87
C GLY A 27 9.35 19.92 12.60
N ILE A 28 9.65 18.75 12.01
CA ILE A 28 9.38 17.45 12.60
C ILE A 28 10.46 17.13 13.63
N SER A 29 10.06 16.99 14.90
CA SER A 29 10.96 16.71 16.02
C SER A 29 11.23 15.22 16.28
N SER A 30 10.57 14.33 15.56
CA SER A 30 10.75 12.88 15.68
C SER A 30 12.17 12.47 15.30
N LYS A 31 12.70 11.44 15.98
CA LYS A 31 14.02 10.87 15.68
C LYS A 31 14.09 10.37 14.23
N ILE A 32 15.12 10.80 13.50
CA ILE A 32 15.39 10.30 12.15
C ILE A 32 15.77 8.82 12.21
N PRO A 33 15.17 7.94 11.38
CA PRO A 33 15.52 6.54 11.33
C PRO A 33 17.01 6.33 11.00
N SER A 34 17.64 5.35 11.64
CA SER A 34 19.03 4.96 11.40
C SER A 34 19.16 3.74 10.47
N GLY A 35 18.04 3.08 10.13
CA GLY A 35 17.95 1.94 9.24
C GLY A 35 16.57 1.87 8.60
N PHE A 36 16.43 1.08 7.54
CA PHE A 36 15.22 0.98 6.74
C PHE A 36 14.83 -0.48 6.46
N ASP A 37 15.24 -1.39 7.34
CA ASP A 37 14.87 -2.80 7.24
C ASP A 37 13.34 -2.96 7.29
N GLY A 38 12.80 -3.82 6.43
CA GLY A 38 11.36 -4.03 6.30
C GLY A 38 10.61 -2.97 5.50
N ILE A 39 11.26 -1.87 5.12
CA ILE A 39 10.62 -0.87 4.26
C ILE A 39 10.84 -1.21 2.78
N PRO A 40 9.78 -1.33 1.96
CA PRO A 40 9.90 -1.65 0.56
C PRO A 40 10.79 -0.65 -0.19
N VAL A 41 11.76 -1.16 -0.94
CA VAL A 41 12.61 -0.36 -1.82
C VAL A 41 11.98 -0.30 -3.21
N LEU A 42 11.76 0.89 -3.72
CA LEU A 42 11.07 1.12 -4.98
C LEU A 42 12.01 1.04 -6.19
N ASN A 43 11.49 0.49 -7.29
CA ASN A 43 12.03 0.73 -8.61
C ASN A 43 11.24 1.87 -9.28
N PRO A 44 11.82 3.07 -9.51
CA PRO A 44 11.08 4.23 -10.03
C PRO A 44 10.45 3.99 -11.40
N LEU A 45 11.02 3.07 -12.19
CA LEU A 45 10.47 2.70 -13.50
C LEU A 45 9.20 1.86 -13.41
N GLN A 46 8.89 1.30 -12.24
CA GLN A 46 7.77 0.41 -12.01
C GLN A 46 6.82 0.89 -10.91
N ALA A 47 7.27 1.82 -10.07
CA ALA A 47 6.50 2.38 -8.95
C ALA A 47 5.84 3.71 -9.33
N THR A 48 5.09 3.71 -10.42
CA THR A 48 4.33 4.87 -10.86
C THR A 48 2.88 4.77 -10.40
N PHE A 49 2.28 5.91 -10.08
CA PHE A 49 0.87 6.04 -9.70
C PHE A 49 0.05 6.80 -10.76
N TYR A 50 0.68 7.31 -11.79
CA TYR A 50 0.04 7.99 -12.92
C TYR A 50 0.96 8.00 -14.13
N GLY A 51 0.37 8.10 -15.32
CA GLY A 51 1.09 8.20 -16.59
C GLY A 51 1.75 9.57 -16.80
N PHE A 52 2.54 9.69 -17.86
CA PHE A 52 3.03 10.98 -18.33
C PHE A 52 1.86 11.89 -18.70
N LYS A 53 2.15 13.18 -18.86
CA LYS A 53 1.13 14.21 -19.11
C LYS A 53 0.17 13.86 -20.25
N ASP A 54 0.69 13.26 -21.32
CA ASP A 54 -0.08 12.94 -22.52
C ASP A 54 -0.83 11.58 -22.41
N ASP A 55 -0.48 10.76 -21.43
CA ASP A 55 -1.07 9.42 -21.21
C ASP A 55 -2.13 9.41 -20.11
N ARG A 56 -2.23 10.46 -19.31
CA ARG A 56 -3.15 10.53 -18.18
C ARG A 56 -4.40 11.34 -18.50
N LYS A 57 -5.52 10.97 -17.91
CA LYS A 57 -6.77 11.76 -17.94
C LYS A 57 -6.66 12.98 -17.03
N THR A 58 -7.53 13.96 -17.26
CA THR A 58 -7.52 15.24 -16.55
C THR A 58 -7.68 15.05 -15.03
N ASP A 59 -8.50 14.11 -14.62
CA ASP A 59 -8.91 13.83 -13.23
C ASP A 59 -8.09 12.74 -12.53
N ASP A 60 -7.10 12.14 -13.20
CA ASP A 60 -6.31 11.04 -12.61
C ASP A 60 -5.61 11.45 -11.31
N ILE A 61 -5.10 12.67 -11.22
CA ILE A 61 -4.42 13.18 -10.02
C ILE A 61 -5.43 13.48 -8.90
N ASP A 62 -6.56 14.07 -9.23
CA ASP A 62 -7.61 14.40 -8.26
C ASP A 62 -8.23 13.12 -7.68
N ASN A 63 -8.41 12.09 -8.50
CA ASN A 63 -8.84 10.76 -8.04
C ASN A 63 -7.86 10.14 -7.04
N LEU A 64 -6.53 10.28 -7.27
CA LEU A 64 -5.52 9.82 -6.31
C LEU A 64 -5.60 10.58 -4.98
N TRP A 65 -5.85 11.88 -4.98
CA TRP A 65 -6.06 12.66 -3.76
C TRP A 65 -7.35 12.25 -3.06
N SER A 66 -8.44 12.04 -3.80
CA SER A 66 -9.71 11.55 -3.23
C SER A 66 -9.55 10.19 -2.57
N LEU A 67 -8.81 9.26 -3.19
CA LEU A 67 -8.47 7.98 -2.58
C LEU A 67 -7.61 8.15 -1.32
N PHE A 68 -6.64 9.06 -1.34
CA PHE A 68 -5.80 9.34 -0.17
C PHE A 68 -6.65 9.80 1.03
N GLU A 69 -7.57 10.74 0.82
CA GLU A 69 -8.47 11.24 1.87
C GLU A 69 -9.41 10.14 2.38
N ALA A 70 -10.02 9.36 1.48
CA ALA A 70 -10.88 8.24 1.84
C ALA A 70 -10.13 7.14 2.60
N ALA A 71 -8.86 6.87 2.23
CA ALA A 71 -8.01 5.92 2.94
C ALA A 71 -7.68 6.40 4.36
N LEU A 72 -7.41 7.69 4.58
CA LEU A 72 -7.22 8.25 5.91
C LEU A 72 -8.49 8.12 6.75
N ALA A 73 -9.64 8.50 6.19
CA ALA A 73 -10.93 8.44 6.88
C ALA A 73 -11.29 7.00 7.30
N LEU A 74 -11.06 6.02 6.40
CA LEU A 74 -11.28 4.61 6.70
C LEU A 74 -10.32 4.08 7.78
N ALA A 75 -9.05 4.51 7.73
CA ALA A 75 -8.06 4.07 8.72
C ALA A 75 -8.34 4.63 10.12
N ASP A 76 -8.86 5.85 10.20
CA ASP A 76 -9.19 6.50 11.47
C ASP A 76 -10.49 5.93 12.07
N ASN A 77 -11.46 5.52 11.24
CA ASN A 77 -12.72 4.93 11.69
C ASN A 77 -13.33 4.02 10.63
N ASP A 78 -13.16 2.69 10.80
CA ASP A 78 -13.63 1.65 9.86
C ASP A 78 -15.14 1.41 10.06
N THR A 79 -15.96 2.21 9.34
CA THR A 79 -17.41 2.07 9.25
C THR A 79 -17.84 1.65 7.85
N GLU A 80 -19.05 1.12 7.70
CA GLU A 80 -19.58 0.73 6.39
C GLU A 80 -19.65 1.92 5.43
N GLU A 81 -20.02 3.11 5.91
CA GLU A 81 -20.02 4.33 5.13
C GLU A 81 -18.61 4.65 4.59
N LYS A 82 -17.59 4.59 5.46
CA LYS A 82 -16.19 4.85 5.06
C LYS A 82 -15.64 3.77 4.15
N ARG A 83 -16.06 2.52 4.32
CA ARG A 83 -15.74 1.44 3.38
C ARG A 83 -16.31 1.71 2.00
N GLN A 84 -17.55 2.23 1.91
CA GLN A 84 -18.15 2.58 0.64
C GLN A 84 -17.44 3.77 -0.02
N GLU A 85 -17.18 4.86 0.73
CA GLU A 85 -16.42 6.01 0.23
C GLU A 85 -15.03 5.60 -0.30
N PHE A 86 -14.33 4.75 0.46
CA PHE A 86 -13.03 4.20 0.05
C PHE A 86 -13.16 3.35 -1.22
N SER A 87 -14.17 2.48 -1.30
CA SER A 87 -14.38 1.60 -2.45
C SER A 87 -14.64 2.39 -3.72
N ASP A 88 -15.49 3.42 -3.65
CA ASP A 88 -15.79 4.28 -4.78
C ASP A 88 -14.55 5.04 -5.29
N ALA A 89 -13.72 5.53 -4.38
CA ALA A 89 -12.48 6.22 -4.72
C ALA A 89 -11.40 5.25 -5.23
N TYR A 90 -11.27 4.07 -4.61
CA TYR A 90 -10.31 3.04 -5.00
C TYR A 90 -10.57 2.53 -6.42
N ASP A 91 -11.82 2.21 -6.75
CA ASP A 91 -12.19 1.64 -8.05
C ASP A 91 -11.97 2.65 -9.18
N LYS A 92 -12.19 3.94 -8.94
CA LYS A 92 -11.83 5.00 -9.91
C LYS A 92 -10.33 5.04 -10.20
N VAL A 93 -9.50 4.88 -9.16
CA VAL A 93 -8.04 4.87 -9.30
C VAL A 93 -7.55 3.55 -9.87
N HIS A 94 -8.17 2.42 -9.52
CA HIS A 94 -7.79 1.09 -10.01
C HIS A 94 -7.76 1.02 -11.54
N ASP A 95 -8.69 1.66 -12.21
CA ASP A 95 -8.84 1.65 -13.66
C ASP A 95 -7.94 2.66 -14.40
N GLN A 96 -7.16 3.45 -13.65
CA GLN A 96 -6.21 4.40 -14.25
C GLN A 96 -4.98 3.70 -14.83
N TYR A 97 -4.43 4.30 -15.86
CA TYR A 97 -3.21 3.82 -16.49
C TYR A 97 -2.02 3.79 -15.50
N CYS A 98 -1.23 2.76 -15.52
CA CYS A 98 -0.05 2.51 -14.67
C CYS A 98 -0.31 2.17 -13.19
N ILE A 99 -1.55 2.13 -12.69
CA ILE A 99 -1.84 1.89 -11.27
C ILE A 99 -1.66 0.42 -10.88
N ARG A 100 -2.56 -0.46 -11.32
CA ARG A 100 -2.55 -1.89 -11.01
C ARG A 100 -2.25 -2.17 -9.52
N TRP A 101 -1.28 -3.04 -9.25
CA TRP A 101 -0.85 -3.42 -7.90
C TRP A 101 -0.22 -2.28 -7.09
N ASN A 102 0.25 -1.22 -7.74
CA ASN A 102 0.91 -0.10 -7.08
C ASN A 102 -0.03 0.63 -6.10
N ILE A 103 -1.34 0.61 -6.35
CA ILE A 103 -2.34 1.21 -5.45
C ILE A 103 -2.21 0.63 -4.03
N THR A 104 -2.04 -0.69 -3.90
CA THR A 104 -1.94 -1.35 -2.59
C THR A 104 -0.65 -0.99 -1.86
N MET A 105 0.44 -0.79 -2.59
CA MET A 105 1.69 -0.29 -2.03
C MET A 105 1.54 1.14 -1.50
N GLY A 106 0.87 2.02 -2.27
CA GLY A 106 0.58 3.39 -1.85
C GLY A 106 -0.25 3.43 -0.57
N LEU A 107 -1.29 2.64 -0.47
CA LEU A 107 -2.14 2.52 0.71
C LEU A 107 -1.35 2.02 1.94
N TYR A 108 -0.53 1.00 1.77
CA TYR A 108 0.36 0.51 2.83
C TYR A 108 1.28 1.63 3.36
N TRP A 109 1.87 2.45 2.48
CA TRP A 109 2.70 3.57 2.90
C TRP A 109 1.94 4.65 3.67
N ILE A 110 0.65 4.83 3.38
CA ILE A 110 -0.21 5.79 4.09
C ILE A 110 -0.50 5.29 5.52
N ARG A 111 -0.91 4.03 5.67
CA ARG A 111 -1.33 3.42 6.95
C ARG A 111 -0.98 1.92 6.98
N PRO A 112 0.26 1.56 7.34
CA PRO A 112 0.77 0.19 7.24
C PRO A 112 0.05 -0.83 8.15
N TYR A 113 -0.59 -0.36 9.22
CA TYR A 113 -1.37 -1.23 10.11
C TYR A 113 -2.86 -1.34 9.72
N THR A 114 -3.29 -0.57 8.73
CA THR A 114 -4.67 -0.61 8.22
C THR A 114 -4.75 -1.31 6.87
N PHE A 115 -3.83 -1.01 5.97
CA PHE A 115 -3.80 -1.52 4.62
C PHE A 115 -2.65 -2.51 4.41
N ILE A 116 -2.88 -3.49 3.53
CA ILE A 116 -1.87 -4.48 3.17
C ILE A 116 -1.26 -4.14 1.81
N ASN A 117 0.03 -4.44 1.67
CA ASN A 117 0.72 -4.35 0.40
C ASN A 117 0.60 -5.70 -0.35
N LEU A 118 0.04 -5.68 -1.55
CA LEU A 118 -0.08 -6.85 -2.42
C LEU A 118 1.00 -6.84 -3.52
N ASP A 119 2.25 -6.60 -3.17
CA ASP A 119 3.36 -6.81 -4.09
C ASP A 119 3.55 -8.31 -4.44
N SER A 120 4.47 -8.62 -5.32
CA SER A 120 4.67 -9.99 -5.78
C SER A 120 5.09 -10.96 -4.66
N ARG A 121 5.83 -10.47 -3.66
CA ARG A 121 6.30 -11.30 -2.54
C ARG A 121 5.17 -11.60 -1.57
N ASN A 122 4.40 -10.58 -1.19
CA ASN A 122 3.27 -10.76 -0.29
C ASN A 122 2.17 -11.62 -0.93
N ARG A 123 1.87 -11.41 -2.22
CA ARG A 123 0.93 -12.28 -2.94
C ARG A 123 1.38 -13.75 -2.97
N TRP A 124 2.66 -13.98 -3.23
CA TRP A 124 3.22 -15.33 -3.16
C TRP A 124 3.04 -15.92 -1.77
N PHE A 125 3.37 -15.17 -0.72
CA PHE A 125 3.29 -15.64 0.67
C PHE A 125 1.86 -16.03 1.06
N ILE A 126 0.88 -15.15 0.80
CA ILE A 126 -0.53 -15.39 1.20
C ILE A 126 -1.27 -16.39 0.31
N ALA A 127 -0.74 -16.72 -0.87
CA ALA A 127 -1.31 -17.73 -1.76
C ALA A 127 -0.70 -19.14 -1.57
N ASP A 128 0.20 -19.33 -0.61
CA ASP A 128 0.88 -20.59 -0.40
C ASP A 128 0.35 -21.29 0.88
N VAL A 129 -0.16 -22.51 0.72
CA VAL A 129 -0.67 -23.34 1.81
C VAL A 129 0.39 -23.75 2.84
N HIS A 130 1.69 -23.62 2.52
CA HIS A 130 2.76 -23.80 3.49
C HIS A 130 2.93 -22.60 4.43
N ASN A 131 2.43 -21.43 4.03
CA ASN A 131 2.53 -20.19 4.80
C ASN A 131 1.20 -19.82 5.49
N MET A 132 0.08 -20.18 4.87
CA MET A 132 -1.26 -19.77 5.32
C MET A 132 -2.21 -20.98 5.39
N PRO A 133 -3.25 -20.96 6.26
CA PRO A 133 -4.25 -22.02 6.33
C PRO A 133 -4.91 -22.26 4.96
N ALA A 134 -5.21 -23.52 4.66
CA ALA A 134 -5.76 -23.92 3.36
C ALA A 134 -7.07 -23.19 3.02
N GLU A 135 -7.95 -23.01 4.00
CA GLU A 135 -9.20 -22.24 3.83
C GLU A 135 -8.94 -20.77 3.47
N PHE A 136 -7.91 -20.16 4.05
CA PHE A 136 -7.49 -18.80 3.71
C PHE A 136 -7.02 -18.73 2.26
N VAL A 137 -6.13 -19.63 1.84
CA VAL A 137 -5.59 -19.67 0.47
C VAL A 137 -6.72 -19.84 -0.54
N VAL A 138 -7.68 -20.74 -0.30
CA VAL A 138 -8.85 -20.95 -1.17
C VAL A 138 -9.67 -19.65 -1.31
N ALA A 139 -9.83 -18.89 -0.22
CA ALA A 139 -10.61 -17.64 -0.22
C ALA A 139 -9.93 -16.53 -1.04
N VAL A 140 -8.59 -16.44 -1.03
CA VAL A 140 -7.86 -15.34 -1.66
C VAL A 140 -7.31 -15.65 -3.05
N GLU A 141 -7.03 -16.91 -3.39
CA GLU A 141 -6.33 -17.31 -4.63
C GLU A 141 -6.96 -16.73 -5.89
N LYS A 142 -8.29 -16.80 -6.03
CA LYS A 142 -8.99 -16.29 -7.21
C LYS A 142 -8.91 -14.76 -7.30
N LYS A 143 -8.92 -14.06 -6.16
CA LYS A 143 -8.87 -12.61 -6.05
C LYS A 143 -7.48 -12.04 -6.34
N LEU A 144 -6.45 -12.87 -6.26
CA LEU A 144 -5.05 -12.49 -6.51
C LEU A 144 -4.59 -12.71 -7.96
N LYS A 145 -5.47 -13.16 -8.87
CA LYS A 145 -5.11 -13.35 -10.29
C LYS A 145 -4.83 -12.03 -11.01
N ASN A 146 -5.58 -11.00 -10.66
CA ASN A 146 -5.41 -9.64 -11.15
C ASN A 146 -5.35 -8.69 -9.96
N ALA A 147 -4.96 -7.43 -10.18
CA ALA A 147 -5.09 -6.41 -9.16
C ALA A 147 -6.56 -6.32 -8.74
N PRO A 148 -6.88 -6.48 -7.45
CA PRO A 148 -8.26 -6.57 -6.99
C PRO A 148 -8.95 -5.20 -7.06
N TYR A 149 -10.24 -5.18 -7.33
CA TYR A 149 -11.11 -4.06 -7.03
C TYR A 149 -11.33 -3.92 -5.52
N ALA A 150 -11.87 -2.80 -5.09
CA ALA A 150 -11.97 -2.44 -3.67
C ALA A 150 -12.62 -3.52 -2.79
N ALA A 151 -13.72 -4.12 -3.23
CA ALA A 151 -14.42 -5.16 -2.47
C ALA A 151 -13.52 -6.37 -2.19
N ASP A 152 -12.85 -6.89 -3.21
CA ASP A 152 -11.90 -8.00 -3.07
C ASP A 152 -10.66 -7.60 -2.27
N TYR A 153 -10.17 -6.37 -2.43
CA TYR A 153 -9.04 -5.85 -1.67
C TYR A 153 -9.35 -5.78 -0.17
N LEU A 154 -10.51 -5.22 0.20
CA LEU A 154 -10.93 -5.12 1.60
C LEU A 154 -11.17 -6.50 2.21
N GLU A 155 -11.74 -7.43 1.45
CA GLU A 155 -11.91 -8.81 1.93
C GLU A 155 -10.56 -9.50 2.17
N ILE A 156 -9.59 -9.40 1.24
CA ILE A 156 -8.22 -9.92 1.43
C ILE A 156 -7.58 -9.27 2.66
N ARG A 157 -7.70 -7.95 2.80
CA ARG A 157 -7.19 -7.20 3.95
C ARG A 157 -7.76 -7.74 5.27
N ASP A 158 -9.07 -7.91 5.35
CA ASP A 158 -9.75 -8.34 6.56
C ASP A 158 -9.41 -9.80 6.91
N LEU A 159 -9.29 -10.67 5.92
CA LEU A 159 -8.80 -12.05 6.10
C LEU A 159 -7.36 -12.08 6.62
N CYS A 160 -6.47 -11.25 6.05
CA CYS A 160 -5.08 -11.14 6.52
C CYS A 160 -5.02 -10.64 7.97
N LYS A 161 -5.77 -9.58 8.31
CA LYS A 161 -5.84 -9.07 9.69
C LYS A 161 -6.33 -10.15 10.66
N LYS A 162 -7.40 -10.84 10.31
CA LYS A 162 -7.93 -11.94 11.12
C LYS A 162 -6.88 -13.05 11.34
N ALA A 163 -6.15 -13.45 10.31
CA ALA A 163 -5.10 -14.45 10.42
C ALA A 163 -3.96 -14.00 11.36
N LEU A 164 -3.51 -12.73 11.26
CA LEU A 164 -2.48 -12.18 12.14
C LEU A 164 -2.92 -12.04 13.60
N ASP A 165 -4.21 -11.82 13.86
CA ASP A 165 -4.76 -11.66 15.22
C ASP A 165 -4.83 -12.99 15.98
N THR A 166 -4.74 -14.15 15.31
CA THR A 166 -4.77 -15.49 15.96
C THR A 166 -3.54 -15.78 16.81
N ASN A 167 -2.50 -14.93 16.80
CA ASN A 167 -1.21 -15.13 17.46
C ASN A 167 -0.40 -16.35 17.00
N GLU A 168 -0.82 -17.02 15.94
CA GLU A 168 -0.09 -18.16 15.35
C GLU A 168 1.12 -17.71 14.52
N TYR A 169 1.19 -16.42 14.18
CA TYR A 169 2.26 -15.84 13.38
C TYR A 169 3.13 -14.92 14.21
N GLU A 170 4.45 -15.01 13.99
CA GLU A 170 5.44 -14.12 14.59
C GLU A 170 5.27 -12.66 14.11
N TYR A 171 4.82 -12.49 12.86
CA TYR A 171 4.61 -11.18 12.25
C TYR A 171 3.22 -10.63 12.55
N LYS A 172 3.14 -9.33 12.80
CA LYS A 172 1.89 -8.60 13.09
C LYS A 172 1.43 -7.69 11.93
N ASN A 173 2.12 -7.75 10.81
CA ASN A 173 1.86 -6.93 9.62
C ASN A 173 2.41 -7.63 8.36
N PHE A 174 1.78 -7.37 7.21
CA PHE A 174 2.24 -7.84 5.91
C PHE A 174 3.01 -6.78 5.16
#